data_73265fd575888aa41fefc35c33fa4fa2
#
_entry.id   73265fd575888aa41fefc35c33fa4fa2
#
_cell.length_a   1.000
_cell.length_b   1.000
_cell.length_c   1.000
_cell.angle_alpha   90.00
_cell.angle_beta   90.00
_cell.angle_gamma   90.00
#
_symmetry.space_group_name_H-M   'P 1'
#
loop_
_entity.id
_entity.type
_entity.pdbx_description
1 polymer ?
#
loop_
_entity_poly.entity_id
_entity_poly.type
_entity_poly.pdbx_seq_one_letter_code
_entity_poly.pdbx_strand_id
1 'polypeptide(L)'
;MNSFARDGFSFALVAGIVASALAEEPAQLRKIEVPVPIGHEVKGLRLPVRNEEGKLEMQFDMESAKRLNDQDIEMHTATIQTYNQQTAKPDAKIELKIAVINLDTDVIKTDDPVRVSREDFVLTADGGEFNSKLRQGRVVGNVHLIIYDRDKFQTKSDAQGQQQ
;
A
#
# COMPACT_ATOMS: atom_id res chain seq x y z
N MET A 1 85.17 -27.18 12.71
CA MET A 1 85.17 -25.73 12.90
C MET A 1 83.82 -25.22 12.45
N ASN A 2 83.05 -24.94 13.41
CA ASN A 2 81.80 -24.25 13.62
C ASN A 2 81.04 -23.69 12.43
N SER A 3 79.84 -24.26 12.19
CA SER A 3 78.80 -23.68 11.39
C SER A 3 77.52 -23.56 12.24
N PHE A 4 77.09 -22.33 12.53
CA PHE A 4 75.88 -22.02 13.25
C PHE A 4 74.73 -21.97 12.28
N ALA A 5 73.78 -22.88 12.45
CA ALA A 5 72.46 -22.79 11.83
C ALA A 5 71.61 -21.73 12.57
N ARG A 6 70.95 -20.80 11.82
CA ARG A 6 69.95 -19.84 12.31
C ARG A 6 68.62 -20.28 11.80
N ASP A 7 67.81 -20.81 12.73
CA ASP A 7 66.45 -21.13 12.50
C ASP A 7 65.64 -19.84 12.40
N GLY A 8 65.02 -19.58 11.21
CA GLY A 8 64.09 -18.51 10.96
C GLY A 8 62.69 -18.95 11.28
N PHE A 9 62.13 -18.47 12.38
CA PHE A 9 60.72 -18.64 12.76
C PHE A 9 59.88 -17.75 11.86
N SER A 10 59.13 -18.33 10.93
CA SER A 10 58.17 -17.63 10.08
C SER A 10 56.84 -17.60 10.77
N PHE A 11 56.45 -16.42 11.29
CA PHE A 11 55.14 -16.17 11.90
C PHE A 11 54.15 -15.89 10.76
N ALA A 12 53.32 -16.88 10.40
CA ALA A 12 52.19 -16.68 9.47
C ALA A 12 51.04 -16.04 10.22
N LEU A 13 50.81 -14.74 9.95
CA LEU A 13 49.65 -14.01 10.44
C LEU A 13 48.44 -14.40 9.61
N VAL A 14 47.57 -15.25 10.14
CA VAL A 14 46.26 -15.56 9.54
C VAL A 14 45.27 -14.43 9.90
N ALA A 15 45.07 -13.51 8.96
CA ALA A 15 44.02 -12.50 9.06
C ALA A 15 42.69 -13.17 8.75
N GLY A 16 41.93 -13.51 9.78
CA GLY A 16 40.55 -13.97 9.66
C GLY A 16 39.64 -12.80 9.26
N ILE A 17 39.16 -12.82 8.01
CA ILE A 17 38.08 -11.92 7.55
C ILE A 17 36.78 -12.44 8.13
N VAL A 18 36.30 -11.80 9.19
CA VAL A 18 34.92 -12.00 9.68
C VAL A 18 34.01 -11.26 8.73
N ALA A 19 33.44 -11.95 7.75
CA ALA A 19 32.37 -11.44 6.96
C ALA A 19 31.13 -11.35 7.84
N SER A 20 30.85 -10.15 8.37
CA SER A 20 29.56 -9.84 8.99
C SER A 20 28.50 -9.86 7.91
N ALA A 21 27.76 -10.96 7.80
CA ALA A 21 26.54 -11.02 7.05
C ALA A 21 25.56 -10.08 7.75
N LEU A 22 25.37 -8.88 7.19
CA LEU A 22 24.22 -8.04 7.49
C LEU A 22 23.00 -8.81 6.99
N ALA A 23 22.34 -9.54 7.87
CA ALA A 23 21.01 -10.05 7.62
C ALA A 23 20.13 -8.79 7.47
N GLU A 24 19.75 -8.46 6.25
CA GLU A 24 18.65 -7.54 5.99
C GLU A 24 17.42 -8.16 6.67
N GLU A 25 16.98 -7.59 7.78
CA GLU A 25 15.68 -7.91 8.35
C GLU A 25 14.65 -7.66 7.26
N PRO A 26 13.76 -8.64 6.96
CA PRO A 26 12.71 -8.44 5.99
C PRO A 26 11.90 -7.24 6.45
N ALA A 27 11.77 -6.23 5.58
CA ALA A 27 10.97 -5.04 5.83
C ALA A 27 9.61 -5.48 6.39
N GLN A 28 9.38 -5.23 7.66
CA GLN A 28 8.14 -5.61 8.32
C GLN A 28 7.04 -4.81 7.63
N LEU A 29 6.21 -5.53 6.86
CA LEU A 29 5.04 -4.99 6.21
C LEU A 29 4.21 -4.27 7.27
N ARG A 30 4.10 -2.94 7.16
CA ARG A 30 3.32 -2.14 8.11
C ARG A 30 1.88 -2.62 8.02
N LYS A 31 1.46 -3.40 9.00
CA LYS A 31 0.07 -3.79 9.18
C LYS A 31 -0.69 -2.53 9.58
N ILE A 32 -1.79 -2.25 8.89
CA ILE A 32 -2.71 -1.16 9.30
C ILE A 32 -3.24 -1.54 10.67
N GLU A 33 -2.77 -0.85 11.70
CA GLU A 33 -3.25 -1.07 13.06
C GLU A 33 -4.54 -0.27 13.26
N VAL A 34 -5.66 -0.98 13.31
CA VAL A 34 -6.96 -0.36 13.54
C VAL A 34 -7.33 -0.56 15.00
N PRO A 35 -7.49 0.52 15.77
CA PRO A 35 -7.76 0.45 17.21
C PRO A 35 -9.23 0.13 17.50
N VAL A 36 -9.76 -0.91 16.84
CA VAL A 36 -11.15 -1.39 17.03
C VAL A 36 -11.09 -2.81 17.63
N PRO A 37 -11.59 -3.05 18.84
CA PRO A 37 -11.71 -4.38 19.40
C PRO A 37 -12.69 -5.25 18.59
N ILE A 38 -12.44 -6.56 18.54
CA ILE A 38 -13.30 -7.51 17.81
C ILE A 38 -14.73 -7.44 18.33
N GLY A 39 -15.69 -7.39 17.43
CA GLY A 39 -17.13 -7.33 17.73
C GLY A 39 -17.64 -5.95 18.14
N HIS A 40 -16.76 -4.95 18.31
CA HIS A 40 -17.16 -3.59 18.65
C HIS A 40 -17.27 -2.71 17.40
N GLU A 41 -18.19 -1.78 17.46
CA GLU A 41 -18.36 -0.72 16.47
C GLU A 41 -17.77 0.60 17.01
N VAL A 42 -16.99 1.28 16.18
CA VAL A 42 -16.45 2.62 16.47
C VAL A 42 -17.00 3.59 15.43
N LYS A 43 -17.40 4.78 15.87
CA LYS A 43 -17.98 5.82 15.02
C LYS A 43 -17.00 6.96 14.79
N GLY A 44 -17.10 7.60 13.59
CA GLY A 44 -16.32 8.77 13.25
C GLY A 44 -14.81 8.48 13.15
N LEU A 45 -14.45 7.36 12.53
CA LEU A 45 -13.05 6.92 12.44
C LEU A 45 -12.34 7.60 11.27
N ARG A 46 -11.18 8.21 11.54
CA ARG A 46 -10.28 8.77 10.54
C ARG A 46 -8.90 8.13 10.68
N LEU A 47 -8.45 7.45 9.63
CA LEU A 47 -7.17 6.72 9.59
C LEU A 47 -6.27 7.25 8.47
N PRO A 48 -5.22 8.01 8.78
CA PRO A 48 -4.19 8.36 7.81
C PRO A 48 -3.21 7.21 7.62
N VAL A 49 -2.99 6.80 6.38
CA VAL A 49 -1.95 5.84 5.97
C VAL A 49 -0.78 6.63 5.39
N ARG A 50 0.41 6.40 5.93
CA ARG A 50 1.64 7.09 5.51
C ARG A 50 2.63 6.08 4.95
N ASN A 51 3.40 6.50 3.94
CA ASN A 51 4.51 5.71 3.41
C ASN A 51 5.72 5.71 4.37
N GLU A 52 6.79 5.01 3.99
CA GLU A 52 8.03 4.91 4.78
C GLU A 52 8.71 6.26 5.01
N GLU A 53 8.51 7.22 4.11
CA GLU A 53 9.01 8.59 4.24
C GLU A 53 8.12 9.48 5.14
N GLY A 54 7.04 8.92 5.71
CA GLY A 54 6.06 9.64 6.54
C GLY A 54 5.07 10.49 5.75
N LYS A 55 5.09 10.47 4.41
CA LYS A 55 4.15 11.19 3.56
C LYS A 55 2.78 10.52 3.58
N LEU A 56 1.72 11.32 3.59
CA LEU A 56 0.35 10.82 3.51
C LEU A 56 0.12 10.15 2.15
N GLU A 57 -0.24 8.90 2.18
CA GLU A 57 -0.49 8.08 0.99
C GLU A 57 -1.99 7.91 0.73
N MET A 58 -2.72 7.59 1.79
CA MET A 58 -4.17 7.48 1.79
C MET A 58 -4.74 7.98 3.11
N GLN A 59 -6.00 8.36 3.09
CA GLN A 59 -6.80 8.65 4.28
C GLN A 59 -8.14 7.95 4.16
N PHE A 60 -8.49 7.22 5.19
CA PHE A 60 -9.81 6.61 5.34
C PHE A 60 -10.64 7.46 6.30
N ASP A 61 -11.80 7.91 5.86
CA ASP A 61 -12.81 8.55 6.68
C ASP A 61 -14.06 7.66 6.67
N MET A 62 -14.53 7.21 7.84
CA MET A 62 -15.64 6.29 7.99
C MET A 62 -16.64 6.81 9.01
N GLU A 63 -17.92 6.71 8.69
CA GLU A 63 -18.98 7.01 9.67
C GLU A 63 -18.96 6.00 10.80
N SER A 64 -18.84 4.72 10.49
CA SER A 64 -18.54 3.68 11.47
C SER A 64 -17.69 2.55 10.89
N ALA A 65 -17.02 1.84 11.78
CA ALA A 65 -16.26 0.63 11.47
C ALA A 65 -16.47 -0.42 12.56
N LYS A 66 -16.70 -1.68 12.15
CA LYS A 66 -16.87 -2.82 13.03
C LYS A 66 -15.84 -3.89 12.69
N ARG A 67 -15.03 -4.27 13.68
CA ARG A 67 -14.12 -5.38 13.49
C ARG A 67 -14.88 -6.69 13.60
N LEU A 68 -14.93 -7.46 12.51
CA LEU A 68 -15.66 -8.72 12.42
C LEU A 68 -14.85 -9.87 13.05
N ASN A 69 -13.54 -9.89 12.79
CA ASN A 69 -12.58 -10.87 13.27
C ASN A 69 -11.16 -10.26 13.25
N ASP A 70 -10.12 -11.09 13.37
CA ASP A 70 -8.72 -10.64 13.38
C ASP A 70 -8.27 -9.99 12.07
N GLN A 71 -8.92 -10.32 10.96
CA GLN A 71 -8.51 -9.94 9.61
C GLN A 71 -9.47 -8.95 8.96
N ASP A 72 -10.78 -9.02 9.28
CA ASP A 72 -11.81 -8.30 8.54
C ASP A 72 -12.45 -7.17 9.37
N ILE A 73 -12.55 -6.00 8.74
CA ILE A 73 -13.25 -4.84 9.27
C ILE A 73 -14.32 -4.41 8.27
N GLU A 74 -15.56 -4.37 8.72
CA GLU A 74 -16.67 -3.78 8.00
C GLU A 74 -16.67 -2.27 8.21
N MET A 75 -16.78 -1.52 7.12
CA MET A 75 -16.81 -0.06 7.10
C MET A 75 -18.14 0.40 6.55
N HIS A 76 -18.74 1.42 7.17
CA HIS A 76 -19.96 2.07 6.73
C HIS A 76 -19.69 3.52 6.35
N THR A 77 -20.26 3.94 5.22
CA THR A 77 -20.11 5.30 4.65
C THR A 77 -18.64 5.72 4.63
N ALA A 78 -17.83 4.92 3.94
CA ALA A 78 -16.39 5.12 3.88
C ALA A 78 -16.01 6.00 2.69
N THR A 79 -15.10 6.93 2.92
CA THR A 79 -14.39 7.70 1.90
C THR A 79 -12.91 7.39 2.00
N ILE A 80 -12.30 6.98 0.89
CA ILE A 80 -10.86 6.76 0.78
C ILE A 80 -10.30 7.83 -0.14
N GLN A 81 -9.50 8.73 0.41
CA GLN A 81 -8.79 9.74 -0.35
C GLN A 81 -7.35 9.28 -0.58
N THR A 82 -6.92 9.13 -1.84
CA THR A 82 -5.52 8.88 -2.17
C THR A 82 -4.78 10.18 -2.43
N TYR A 83 -3.46 10.17 -2.27
CA TYR A 83 -2.59 11.33 -2.46
C TYR A 83 -1.48 11.01 -3.45
N ASN A 84 -1.17 11.97 -4.31
CA ASN A 84 -0.04 11.90 -5.21
C ASN A 84 1.26 12.04 -4.40
N GLN A 85 2.16 11.07 -4.48
CA GLN A 85 3.37 11.01 -3.65
C GLN A 85 4.43 12.05 -4.03
N GLN A 86 4.36 12.61 -5.23
CA GLN A 86 5.29 13.65 -5.72
C GLN A 86 4.83 15.04 -5.33
N THR A 87 3.52 15.30 -5.45
CA THR A 87 2.95 16.64 -5.24
C THR A 87 2.25 16.81 -3.90
N ALA A 88 2.03 15.73 -3.15
CA ALA A 88 1.25 15.66 -1.91
C ALA A 88 -0.21 16.15 -2.06
N LYS A 89 -0.71 16.32 -3.29
CA LYS A 89 -2.09 16.74 -3.55
C LYS A 89 -3.03 15.55 -3.52
N PRO A 90 -4.32 15.78 -3.16
CA PRO A 90 -5.37 14.78 -3.36
C PRO A 90 -5.37 14.29 -4.81
N ASP A 91 -5.54 12.98 -5.01
CA ASP A 91 -5.57 12.35 -6.34
C ASP A 91 -6.96 11.76 -6.57
N ALA A 92 -7.19 10.50 -6.17
CA ALA A 92 -8.50 9.86 -6.35
C ALA A 92 -9.27 9.79 -5.03
N LYS A 93 -10.58 9.96 -5.12
CA LYS A 93 -11.54 9.76 -4.04
C LYS A 93 -12.42 8.56 -4.35
N ILE A 94 -12.50 7.60 -3.43
CA ILE A 94 -13.34 6.41 -3.52
C ILE A 94 -14.41 6.50 -2.44
N GLU A 95 -15.67 6.43 -2.83
CA GLU A 95 -16.82 6.51 -1.93
C GLU A 95 -17.53 5.16 -1.92
N LEU A 96 -17.73 4.60 -0.72
CA LEU A 96 -18.28 3.27 -0.47
C LEU A 96 -19.39 3.39 0.57
N LYS A 97 -20.50 2.67 0.36
CA LYS A 97 -21.60 2.64 1.32
C LYS A 97 -21.31 1.63 2.43
N ILE A 98 -21.15 0.35 2.07
CA ILE A 98 -20.71 -0.71 2.97
C ILE A 98 -19.54 -1.42 2.26
N ALA A 99 -18.46 -1.67 2.97
CA ALA A 99 -17.33 -2.39 2.44
C ALA A 99 -16.61 -3.16 3.54
N VAL A 100 -15.92 -4.23 3.17
CA VAL A 100 -15.07 -4.99 4.09
C VAL A 100 -13.62 -4.89 3.63
N ILE A 101 -12.73 -4.47 4.52
CA ILE A 101 -11.29 -4.52 4.33
C ILE A 101 -10.72 -5.75 5.03
N ASN A 102 -9.91 -6.52 4.30
CA ASN A 102 -9.10 -7.58 4.88
C ASN A 102 -7.69 -7.06 5.15
N LEU A 103 -7.28 -7.08 6.42
CA LEU A 103 -6.03 -6.51 6.92
C LEU A 103 -4.76 -7.30 6.52
N ASP A 104 -4.91 -8.56 6.14
CA ASP A 104 -3.77 -9.39 5.74
C ASP A 104 -3.46 -9.25 4.25
N THR A 105 -4.49 -9.02 3.43
CA THR A 105 -4.38 -8.89 1.98
C THR A 105 -4.42 -7.46 1.48
N ASP A 106 -4.77 -6.49 2.36
CA ASP A 106 -5.01 -5.09 2.03
C ASP A 106 -6.10 -4.88 0.96
N VAL A 107 -7.02 -5.87 0.84
CA VAL A 107 -8.11 -5.84 -0.14
C VAL A 107 -9.40 -5.34 0.50
N ILE A 108 -10.00 -4.34 -0.12
CA ILE A 108 -11.31 -3.80 0.21
C ILE A 108 -12.30 -4.33 -0.80
N LYS A 109 -13.41 -4.90 -0.35
CA LYS A 109 -14.50 -5.42 -1.19
C LYS A 109 -15.83 -4.78 -0.83
N THR A 110 -16.64 -4.54 -1.84
CA THR A 110 -18.02 -4.08 -1.69
C THR A 110 -18.92 -4.68 -2.76
N ASP A 111 -20.13 -5.07 -2.34
CA ASP A 111 -21.24 -5.45 -3.20
C ASP A 111 -22.28 -4.30 -3.32
N ASP A 112 -22.01 -3.17 -2.67
CA ASP A 112 -22.77 -1.93 -2.75
C ASP A 112 -22.19 -0.99 -3.82
N PRO A 113 -22.99 -0.02 -4.32
CA PRO A 113 -22.51 0.93 -5.31
C PRO A 113 -21.24 1.67 -4.89
N VAL A 114 -20.30 1.72 -5.80
CA VAL A 114 -19.01 2.39 -5.66
C VAL A 114 -18.93 3.60 -6.59
N ARG A 115 -18.33 4.67 -6.10
CA ARG A 115 -17.99 5.85 -6.89
C ARG A 115 -16.51 6.16 -6.73
N VAL A 116 -15.81 6.25 -7.86
CA VAL A 116 -14.42 6.72 -7.91
C VAL A 116 -14.39 8.03 -8.67
N SER A 117 -13.84 9.07 -8.07
CA SER A 117 -13.71 10.39 -8.71
C SER A 117 -12.25 10.87 -8.65
N ARG A 118 -11.81 11.43 -9.76
CA ARG A 118 -10.52 12.09 -9.91
C ARG A 118 -10.72 13.34 -10.77
N GLU A 119 -9.72 14.19 -10.87
CA GLU A 119 -9.77 15.43 -11.65
C GLU A 119 -10.21 15.19 -13.11
N ASP A 120 -9.76 14.09 -13.72
CA ASP A 120 -9.93 13.76 -15.13
C ASP A 120 -11.07 12.76 -15.42
N PHE A 121 -11.63 12.08 -14.40
CA PHE A 121 -12.74 11.16 -14.60
C PHE A 121 -13.63 10.96 -13.37
N VAL A 122 -14.82 10.45 -13.62
CA VAL A 122 -15.70 9.82 -12.61
C VAL A 122 -16.11 8.44 -13.12
N LEU A 123 -16.02 7.45 -12.23
CA LEU A 123 -16.45 6.09 -12.46
C LEU A 123 -17.46 5.68 -11.40
N THR A 124 -18.56 5.04 -11.79
CA THR A 124 -19.53 4.41 -10.89
C THR A 124 -19.77 2.97 -11.32
N ALA A 125 -20.10 2.11 -10.36
CA ALA A 125 -20.40 0.70 -10.59
C ALA A 125 -21.25 0.15 -9.44
N ASP A 126 -21.81 -1.07 -9.60
CA ASP A 126 -22.66 -1.69 -8.57
C ASP A 126 -21.82 -2.28 -7.42
N GLY A 127 -20.57 -2.62 -7.67
CA GLY A 127 -19.66 -3.17 -6.67
C GLY A 127 -18.22 -3.16 -7.15
N GLY A 128 -17.31 -3.68 -6.32
CA GLY A 128 -15.91 -3.78 -6.69
C GLY A 128 -14.97 -4.24 -5.58
N GLU A 129 -13.71 -4.32 -5.96
CA GLU A 129 -12.62 -4.57 -5.02
C GLU A 129 -11.44 -3.63 -5.31
N PHE A 130 -10.74 -3.25 -4.27
CA PHE A 130 -9.58 -2.37 -4.34
C PHE A 130 -8.48 -2.90 -3.42
N ASN A 131 -7.27 -3.14 -3.97
CA ASN A 131 -6.10 -3.44 -3.17
C ASN A 131 -5.40 -2.11 -2.80
N SER A 132 -5.42 -1.76 -1.53
CA SER A 132 -4.91 -0.48 -1.05
C SER A 132 -3.40 -0.36 -1.17
N LYS A 133 -2.67 -1.48 -1.03
CA LYS A 133 -1.21 -1.54 -1.15
C LYS A 133 -0.75 -1.42 -2.60
N LEU A 134 -1.39 -2.16 -3.52
CA LEU A 134 -1.05 -2.13 -4.95
C LEU A 134 -1.68 -0.93 -5.66
N ARG A 135 -2.63 -0.24 -5.03
CA ARG A 135 -3.42 0.87 -5.60
C ARG A 135 -4.11 0.47 -6.92
N GLN A 136 -4.58 -0.77 -6.95
CA GLN A 136 -5.27 -1.36 -8.08
C GLN A 136 -6.68 -1.77 -7.66
N GLY A 137 -7.64 -1.57 -8.55
CA GLY A 137 -9.02 -1.92 -8.29
C GLY A 137 -9.71 -2.52 -9.51
N ARG A 138 -10.76 -3.27 -9.24
CA ARG A 138 -11.69 -3.81 -10.21
C ARG A 138 -13.11 -3.44 -9.78
N VAL A 139 -13.91 -2.99 -10.71
CA VAL A 139 -15.33 -2.70 -10.48
C VAL A 139 -16.20 -3.63 -11.34
N VAL A 140 -17.41 -3.90 -10.87
CA VAL A 140 -18.34 -4.83 -11.51
C VAL A 140 -19.77 -4.27 -11.49
N GLY A 141 -20.56 -4.65 -12.48
CA GLY A 141 -21.97 -4.29 -12.61
C GLY A 141 -22.19 -2.82 -13.01
N ASN A 142 -23.00 -2.58 -14.01
CA ASN A 142 -23.45 -1.26 -14.48
C ASN A 142 -22.35 -0.17 -14.44
N VAL A 143 -21.19 -0.50 -15.02
CA VAL A 143 -20.01 0.39 -14.99
C VAL A 143 -20.25 1.60 -15.91
N HIS A 144 -20.22 2.79 -15.34
CA HIS A 144 -20.27 4.06 -16.07
C HIS A 144 -18.99 4.84 -15.82
N LEU A 145 -18.26 5.17 -16.89
CA LEU A 145 -17.04 5.98 -16.87
C LEU A 145 -17.27 7.28 -17.65
N ILE A 146 -17.11 8.41 -17.00
CA ILE A 146 -17.14 9.74 -17.61
C ILE A 146 -15.75 10.31 -17.55
N ILE A 147 -15.16 10.62 -18.69
CA ILE A 147 -13.81 11.19 -18.82
C ILE A 147 -13.97 12.67 -19.19
N TYR A 148 -13.40 13.57 -18.38
CA TYR A 148 -13.46 15.02 -18.58
C TYR A 148 -12.27 15.55 -19.41
N ASP A 149 -11.11 14.88 -19.33
CA ASP A 149 -9.90 15.29 -20.04
C ASP A 149 -9.30 14.08 -20.76
N ARG A 150 -9.59 13.97 -22.07
CA ARG A 150 -9.10 12.86 -22.91
C ARG A 150 -7.59 12.92 -23.14
N ASP A 151 -7.01 14.11 -23.20
CA ASP A 151 -5.60 14.28 -23.56
C ASP A 151 -4.67 13.72 -22.47
N LYS A 152 -5.06 13.80 -21.20
CA LYS A 152 -4.35 13.18 -20.08
C LYS A 152 -4.36 11.66 -20.12
N PHE A 153 -5.37 11.04 -20.73
CA PHE A 153 -5.45 9.58 -20.86
C PHE A 153 -4.57 9.05 -22.02
N GLN A 154 -4.45 9.77 -23.15
CA GLN A 154 -3.67 9.35 -24.29
C GLN A 154 -2.17 9.38 -24.02
N THR A 155 -1.67 10.35 -23.28
CA THR A 155 -0.23 10.50 -22.97
C THR A 155 0.35 9.32 -22.16
N LYS A 156 -0.46 8.59 -21.39
CA LYS A 156 -0.01 7.41 -20.65
C LYS A 156 0.04 6.14 -21.50
N SER A 157 -0.80 6.03 -22.53
CA SER A 157 -0.83 4.86 -23.41
C SER A 157 0.38 4.82 -24.34
N ASP A 158 0.82 5.99 -24.83
CA ASP A 158 1.93 6.10 -25.78
C ASP A 158 3.30 5.89 -25.14
N ALA A 159 3.44 6.17 -23.83
CA ALA A 159 4.67 5.95 -23.08
C ALA A 159 4.98 4.47 -22.80
N GLN A 160 3.99 3.58 -22.85
CA GLN A 160 4.16 2.12 -22.68
C GLN A 160 4.36 1.36 -24.00
N GLY A 161 4.08 1.99 -25.14
CA GLY A 161 4.19 1.38 -26.47
C GLY A 161 5.56 1.45 -27.14
N GLN A 162 6.55 2.16 -26.54
CA GLN A 162 7.88 2.37 -27.16
C GLN A 162 9.02 1.51 -26.57
N GLN A 163 8.70 0.47 -25.79
CA GLN A 163 9.70 -0.51 -25.35
C GLN A 163 9.37 -1.90 -25.91
N GLN A 164 9.55 -2.07 -27.20
CA GLN A 164 9.76 -3.36 -27.85
C GLN A 164 10.94 -3.28 -28.81
#